data_d17ddf49ffb9408a5eda94b122aa0bb2
#
_entry.id   d17ddf49ffb9408a5eda94b122aa0bb2
#
_cell.length_a   1.000
_cell.length_b   1.000
_cell.length_c   1.000
_cell.angle_alpha   90.00
_cell.angle_beta   90.00
_cell.angle_gamma   90.00
#
_symmetry.space_group_name_H-M   'P 1'
#
loop_
_entity.id
_entity.type
_entity.pdbx_description
1 polymer ?
#
loop_
_entity_poly.entity_id
_entity_poly.type
_entity_poly.pdbx_seq_one_letter_code
_entity_poly.pdbx_strand_id
1 'polypeptide(L)'
;MSKAFVLIHGSWHGGWAWQEVVRHLSMMGHRAEAPTLPGHGPGAMRVGITHQDCVRAVADFIHQHRLENVVLVGHSFGGSVIQKVAEEVPERIERTVFLDALIVEDGHCVFDELPADYVTMFNQLAGASSDDTMLIPWEIWRENFIQDAPESLARSLWEQLSPEPNQVNLDKLCLKRFYSLAIPKSFIHFCHDRALPPGYFHPRMSSRLGAFTLIEMDGSHEVMFTRPEELANKIVEASVC
;
A
#
# COMPACT_ATOMS: atom_id res chain seq x y z
N MET A 1 -16.67 -8.46 -17.21
CA MET A 1 -15.87 -9.70 -17.11
C MET A 1 -15.29 -9.78 -15.71
N SER A 2 -15.09 -11.00 -15.18
CA SER A 2 -14.42 -11.20 -13.90
C SER A 2 -12.94 -10.82 -14.02
N LYS A 3 -12.40 -10.14 -13.01
CA LYS A 3 -10.97 -9.76 -12.90
C LYS A 3 -10.34 -10.42 -11.69
N ALA A 4 -9.00 -10.49 -11.67
CA ALA A 4 -8.23 -10.92 -10.52
C ALA A 4 -7.54 -9.71 -9.89
N PHE A 5 -7.85 -9.40 -8.63
CA PHE A 5 -7.24 -8.34 -7.85
C PHE A 5 -6.28 -8.92 -6.81
N VAL A 6 -5.09 -8.34 -6.69
CA VAL A 6 -4.16 -8.60 -5.60
C VAL A 6 -3.93 -7.27 -4.88
N LEU A 7 -4.30 -7.22 -3.59
CA LEU A 7 -4.33 -6.01 -2.78
C LEU A 7 -3.20 -6.02 -1.76
N ILE A 8 -2.29 -5.06 -1.87
CA ILE A 8 -1.09 -4.95 -1.04
C ILE A 8 -1.29 -3.82 -0.04
N HIS A 9 -1.19 -4.18 1.23
CA HIS A 9 -1.44 -3.28 2.36
C HIS A 9 -0.32 -2.26 2.56
N GLY A 10 -0.64 -1.19 3.29
CA GLY A 10 0.30 -0.18 3.77
C GLY A 10 1.09 -0.63 5.00
N SER A 11 1.92 0.27 5.53
CA SER A 11 2.70 0.06 6.75
C SER A 11 1.82 -0.41 7.90
N TRP A 12 2.39 -1.20 8.80
CA TRP A 12 1.78 -1.73 10.04
C TRP A 12 0.62 -2.70 9.87
N HIS A 13 0.03 -2.82 8.69
CA HIS A 13 -1.13 -3.66 8.41
C HIS A 13 -0.74 -5.09 8.02
N GLY A 14 -1.71 -5.84 7.56
CA GLY A 14 -1.62 -7.14 6.92
C GLY A 14 -2.79 -7.30 5.95
N GLY A 15 -2.90 -8.44 5.32
CA GLY A 15 -4.02 -8.76 4.42
C GLY A 15 -5.41 -8.60 5.06
N TRP A 16 -5.48 -8.68 6.39
CA TRP A 16 -6.71 -8.46 7.15
C TRP A 16 -7.35 -7.09 6.90
N ALA A 17 -6.54 -6.07 6.62
CA ALA A 17 -7.05 -4.73 6.33
C ALA A 17 -7.97 -4.66 5.12
N TRP A 18 -7.85 -5.60 4.22
CA TRP A 18 -8.63 -5.67 2.99
C TRP A 18 -9.88 -6.54 3.07
N GLN A 19 -10.17 -7.15 4.24
CA GLN A 19 -11.23 -8.16 4.37
C GLN A 19 -12.57 -7.71 3.79
N GLU A 20 -13.03 -6.50 4.14
CA GLU A 20 -14.30 -5.97 3.66
C GLU A 20 -14.25 -5.58 2.18
N VAL A 21 -13.15 -5.01 1.71
CA VAL A 21 -12.96 -4.70 0.29
C VAL A 21 -12.95 -5.97 -0.55
N VAL A 22 -12.24 -7.01 -0.12
CA VAL A 22 -12.23 -8.35 -0.77
C VAL A 22 -13.63 -8.92 -0.81
N ARG A 23 -14.40 -8.80 0.27
CA ARG A 23 -15.81 -9.26 0.31
C ARG A 23 -16.65 -8.55 -0.75
N HIS A 24 -16.54 -7.21 -0.85
CA HIS A 24 -17.30 -6.43 -1.84
C HIS A 24 -16.88 -6.77 -3.29
N LEU A 25 -15.57 -6.87 -3.58
CA LEU A 25 -15.08 -7.29 -4.88
C LEU A 25 -15.60 -8.69 -5.27
N SER A 26 -15.63 -9.61 -4.31
CA SER A 26 -16.14 -10.97 -4.51
C SER A 26 -17.64 -10.97 -4.78
N MET A 27 -18.42 -10.13 -4.09
CA MET A 27 -19.87 -9.98 -4.36
C MET A 27 -20.16 -9.42 -5.76
N MET A 28 -19.23 -8.63 -6.33
CA MET A 28 -19.29 -8.16 -7.71
C MET A 28 -18.84 -9.22 -8.74
N GLY A 29 -18.48 -10.43 -8.30
CA GLY A 29 -18.06 -11.53 -9.17
C GLY A 29 -16.58 -11.48 -9.59
N HIS A 30 -15.75 -10.74 -8.87
CA HIS A 30 -14.31 -10.72 -9.06
C HIS A 30 -13.59 -11.70 -8.14
N ARG A 31 -12.39 -12.11 -8.53
CA ARG A 31 -11.45 -12.78 -7.63
C ARG A 31 -10.60 -11.70 -6.95
N ALA A 32 -10.52 -11.70 -5.62
CA ALA A 32 -9.72 -10.74 -4.86
C ALA A 32 -8.95 -11.47 -3.76
N GLU A 33 -7.65 -11.19 -3.68
CA GLU A 33 -6.71 -11.79 -2.73
C GLU A 33 -5.89 -10.69 -2.07
N ALA A 34 -5.58 -10.86 -0.79
CA ALA A 34 -4.82 -9.87 -0.02
C ALA A 34 -3.76 -10.58 0.85
N PRO A 35 -2.57 -10.86 0.31
CA PRO A 35 -1.52 -11.48 1.09
C PRO A 35 -0.99 -10.51 2.16
N THR A 36 -0.53 -11.07 3.30
CA THR A 36 0.23 -10.32 4.30
C THR A 36 1.71 -10.36 3.92
N LEU A 37 2.33 -9.19 3.89
CA LEU A 37 3.76 -9.04 3.59
C LEU A 37 4.63 -9.62 4.71
N PRO A 38 5.83 -10.14 4.42
CA PRO A 38 6.81 -10.54 5.42
C PRO A 38 7.07 -9.45 6.46
N GLY A 39 7.28 -9.84 7.70
CA GLY A 39 7.50 -8.91 8.82
C GLY A 39 6.23 -8.32 9.41
N HIS A 40 5.05 -8.55 8.80
CA HIS A 40 3.77 -8.01 9.24
C HIS A 40 2.89 -9.09 9.86
N GLY A 41 1.95 -8.66 10.71
CA GLY A 41 1.01 -9.54 11.40
C GLY A 41 1.53 -10.13 12.72
N PRO A 42 0.63 -10.79 13.49
CA PRO A 42 0.96 -11.36 14.79
C PRO A 42 2.04 -12.44 14.71
N GLY A 43 3.06 -12.36 15.55
CA GLY A 43 4.12 -13.38 15.64
C GLY A 43 5.08 -13.42 14.44
N ALA A 44 4.99 -12.50 13.49
CA ALA A 44 5.90 -12.44 12.37
C ALA A 44 7.34 -12.14 12.82
N MET A 45 8.31 -12.80 12.20
CA MET A 45 9.73 -12.44 12.35
C MET A 45 9.98 -11.14 11.56
N ARG A 46 10.59 -10.12 12.21
CA ARG A 46 10.78 -8.78 11.65
C ARG A 46 12.23 -8.44 11.37
N VAL A 47 13.14 -9.02 12.16
CA VAL A 47 14.57 -8.78 12.03
C VAL A 47 15.09 -9.28 10.68
N GLY A 48 15.75 -8.39 9.94
CA GLY A 48 16.38 -8.73 8.67
C GLY A 48 15.42 -8.83 7.47
N ILE A 49 14.13 -8.50 7.66
CA ILE A 49 13.19 -8.41 6.54
C ILE A 49 13.51 -7.18 5.69
N THR A 50 13.66 -7.39 4.40
CA THR A 50 13.98 -6.38 3.39
C THR A 50 12.77 -6.02 2.53
N HIS A 51 12.84 -4.88 1.84
CA HIS A 51 11.82 -4.53 0.84
C HIS A 51 11.72 -5.60 -0.26
N GLN A 52 12.87 -6.18 -0.66
CA GLN A 52 12.91 -7.24 -1.66
C GLN A 52 12.21 -8.53 -1.21
N ASP A 53 12.19 -8.83 0.10
CA ASP A 53 11.44 -9.98 0.61
C ASP A 53 9.94 -9.76 0.47
N CYS A 54 9.46 -8.53 0.68
CA CYS A 54 8.06 -8.16 0.44
C CYS A 54 7.70 -8.33 -1.05
N VAL A 55 8.57 -7.87 -1.94
CA VAL A 55 8.38 -7.99 -3.41
C VAL A 55 8.30 -9.46 -3.82
N ARG A 56 9.27 -10.27 -3.39
CA ARG A 56 9.30 -11.71 -3.70
C ARG A 56 8.07 -12.44 -3.20
N ALA A 57 7.64 -12.14 -1.98
CA ALA A 57 6.44 -12.78 -1.40
C ALA A 57 5.20 -12.54 -2.27
N VAL A 58 5.04 -11.33 -2.82
CA VAL A 58 3.89 -11.01 -3.71
C VAL A 58 4.06 -11.67 -5.08
N ALA A 59 5.26 -11.64 -5.68
CA ALA A 59 5.52 -12.30 -6.96
C ALA A 59 5.29 -13.82 -6.86
N ASP A 60 5.82 -14.45 -5.80
CA ASP A 60 5.62 -15.87 -5.52
C ASP A 60 4.14 -16.20 -5.28
N PHE A 61 3.41 -15.33 -4.57
CA PHE A 61 1.97 -15.49 -4.37
C PHE A 61 1.22 -15.52 -5.71
N ILE A 62 1.52 -14.58 -6.63
CA ILE A 62 0.93 -14.52 -7.98
C ILE A 62 1.22 -15.82 -8.76
N HIS A 63 2.45 -16.31 -8.72
CA HIS A 63 2.86 -17.55 -9.39
C HIS A 63 2.19 -18.80 -8.77
N GLN A 64 2.23 -18.96 -7.44
CA GLN A 64 1.67 -20.11 -6.74
C GLN A 64 0.17 -20.27 -6.95
N HIS A 65 -0.56 -19.14 -6.98
CA HIS A 65 -2.00 -19.11 -7.24
C HIS A 65 -2.35 -19.07 -8.72
N ARG A 66 -1.33 -19.12 -9.61
CA ARG A 66 -1.47 -19.10 -11.07
C ARG A 66 -2.37 -17.94 -11.55
N LEU A 67 -2.17 -16.76 -10.96
CA LEU A 67 -2.93 -15.58 -11.33
C LEU A 67 -2.40 -15.00 -12.64
N GLU A 68 -3.34 -14.62 -13.50
CA GLU A 68 -3.07 -14.00 -14.81
C GLU A 68 -3.92 -12.73 -14.92
N ASN A 69 -3.45 -11.77 -15.71
CA ASN A 69 -4.14 -10.50 -15.94
C ASN A 69 -4.52 -9.82 -14.61
N VAL A 70 -3.55 -9.75 -13.69
CA VAL A 70 -3.75 -9.24 -12.34
C VAL A 70 -3.89 -7.73 -12.37
N VAL A 71 -4.94 -7.21 -11.73
CA VAL A 71 -5.00 -5.83 -11.29
C VAL A 71 -4.30 -5.76 -9.93
N LEU A 72 -3.08 -5.23 -9.92
CA LEU A 72 -2.23 -5.16 -8.74
C LEU A 72 -2.47 -3.82 -8.04
N VAL A 73 -3.01 -3.86 -6.83
CA VAL A 73 -3.44 -2.71 -6.06
C VAL A 73 -2.49 -2.50 -4.88
N GLY A 74 -1.97 -1.29 -4.70
CA GLY A 74 -1.09 -0.97 -3.58
C GLY A 74 -1.54 0.30 -2.85
N HIS A 75 -1.69 0.20 -1.54
CA HIS A 75 -2.02 1.31 -0.65
C HIS A 75 -0.77 1.77 0.11
N SER A 76 -0.57 3.07 0.21
CA SER A 76 0.51 3.64 1.04
C SER A 76 1.88 3.01 0.73
N PHE A 77 2.57 2.40 1.71
CA PHE A 77 3.81 1.63 1.52
C PHE A 77 3.68 0.56 0.42
N GLY A 78 2.53 -0.10 0.31
CA GLY A 78 2.25 -1.10 -0.73
C GLY A 78 2.48 -0.59 -2.15
N GLY A 79 2.44 0.73 -2.38
CA GLY A 79 2.76 1.34 -3.66
C GLY A 79 4.19 1.08 -4.10
N SER A 80 5.16 1.21 -3.20
CA SER A 80 6.58 0.91 -3.47
C SER A 80 6.79 -0.58 -3.80
N VAL A 81 6.04 -1.45 -3.13
CA VAL A 81 6.09 -2.90 -3.36
C VAL A 81 5.56 -3.24 -4.75
N ILE A 82 4.36 -2.72 -5.13
CA ILE A 82 3.78 -3.04 -6.43
C ILE A 82 4.58 -2.46 -7.61
N GLN A 83 5.33 -1.36 -7.42
CA GLN A 83 6.26 -0.88 -8.43
C GLN A 83 7.29 -1.97 -8.78
N LYS A 84 7.89 -2.60 -7.77
CA LYS A 84 8.90 -3.65 -7.96
C LYS A 84 8.28 -4.96 -8.45
N VAL A 85 7.12 -5.36 -7.93
CA VAL A 85 6.42 -6.57 -8.40
C VAL A 85 6.08 -6.46 -9.89
N ALA A 86 5.65 -5.28 -10.36
CA ALA A 86 5.38 -5.06 -11.78
C ALA A 86 6.64 -5.19 -12.66
N GLU A 87 7.85 -4.96 -12.11
CA GLU A 87 9.10 -5.24 -12.83
C GLU A 87 9.46 -6.73 -12.86
N GLU A 88 9.12 -7.47 -11.82
CA GLU A 88 9.50 -8.89 -11.68
C GLU A 88 8.60 -9.81 -12.49
N VAL A 89 7.29 -9.54 -12.51
CA VAL A 89 6.28 -10.38 -13.17
C VAL A 89 5.38 -9.59 -14.13
N PRO A 90 5.96 -8.75 -15.04
CA PRO A 90 5.17 -7.83 -15.87
C PRO A 90 4.15 -8.54 -16.76
N GLU A 91 4.45 -9.79 -17.17
CA GLU A 91 3.57 -10.60 -18.02
C GLU A 91 2.30 -11.07 -17.29
N ARG A 92 2.28 -10.99 -15.96
CA ARG A 92 1.14 -11.34 -15.13
C ARG A 92 0.23 -10.17 -14.81
N ILE A 93 0.71 -8.93 -15.01
CA ILE A 93 0.04 -7.71 -14.55
C ILE A 93 -0.71 -7.05 -15.71
N GLU A 94 -2.03 -6.96 -15.57
CA GLU A 94 -2.88 -6.22 -16.49
C GLU A 94 -2.81 -4.70 -16.22
N ARG A 95 -2.76 -4.30 -14.92
CA ARG A 95 -2.78 -2.91 -14.49
C ARG A 95 -2.23 -2.77 -13.08
N THR A 96 -1.63 -1.62 -12.77
CA THR A 96 -1.32 -1.21 -11.40
C THR A 96 -2.26 -0.10 -10.95
N VAL A 97 -2.77 -0.21 -9.72
CA VAL A 97 -3.65 0.79 -9.08
C VAL A 97 -3.02 1.24 -7.77
N PHE A 98 -2.77 2.52 -7.65
CA PHE A 98 -2.14 3.15 -6.49
C PHE A 98 -3.20 3.89 -5.68
N LEU A 99 -3.31 3.60 -4.39
CA LEU A 99 -4.29 4.18 -3.46
C LEU A 99 -3.55 5.05 -2.46
N ASP A 100 -3.55 6.37 -2.65
CA ASP A 100 -2.69 7.33 -1.93
C ASP A 100 -1.38 6.69 -1.49
N ALA A 101 -0.63 6.23 -2.49
CA ALA A 101 0.48 5.32 -2.35
C ALA A 101 1.83 6.01 -2.55
N LEU A 102 2.85 5.46 -1.92
CA LEU A 102 4.23 5.91 -2.07
C LEU A 102 4.77 5.47 -3.44
N ILE A 103 4.98 6.43 -4.33
CA ILE A 103 5.62 6.25 -5.63
C ILE A 103 7.07 6.68 -5.50
N VAL A 104 7.94 5.70 -5.32
CA VAL A 104 9.38 5.91 -5.07
C VAL A 104 10.10 6.20 -6.39
N GLU A 105 11.03 7.16 -6.38
CA GLU A 105 11.91 7.44 -7.53
C GLU A 105 13.02 6.39 -7.67
N ASP A 106 13.52 6.21 -8.89
CA ASP A 106 14.65 5.30 -9.13
C ASP A 106 15.87 5.69 -8.31
N GLY A 107 16.41 4.74 -7.55
CA GLY A 107 17.55 4.92 -6.66
C GLY A 107 17.20 5.47 -5.28
N HIS A 108 15.94 5.81 -5.01
CA HIS A 108 15.47 6.23 -3.69
C HIS A 108 15.01 5.04 -2.84
N CYS A 109 14.84 5.27 -1.55
CA CYS A 109 14.12 4.40 -0.62
C CYS A 109 12.79 5.06 -0.21
N VAL A 110 11.97 4.35 0.53
CA VAL A 110 10.69 4.87 1.02
C VAL A 110 10.88 6.13 1.87
N PHE A 111 11.88 6.15 2.75
CA PHE A 111 12.15 7.31 3.61
C PHE A 111 12.61 8.56 2.86
N ASP A 112 13.20 8.43 1.66
CA ASP A 112 13.53 9.61 0.83
C ASP A 112 12.27 10.35 0.34
N GLU A 113 11.12 9.69 0.37
CA GLU A 113 9.85 10.25 -0.10
C GLU A 113 9.04 10.96 0.99
N LEU A 114 9.37 10.71 2.26
CA LEU A 114 8.65 11.24 3.40
C LEU A 114 9.18 12.61 3.85
N PRO A 115 8.35 13.42 4.55
CA PRO A 115 8.83 14.60 5.25
C PRO A 115 9.91 14.26 6.29
N ALA A 116 10.89 15.15 6.46
CA ALA A 116 12.06 14.91 7.32
C ALA A 116 11.70 14.68 8.80
N ASP A 117 10.63 15.30 9.27
CA ASP A 117 10.10 15.12 10.64
C ASP A 117 9.53 13.72 10.84
N TYR A 118 8.83 13.15 9.84
CA TYR A 118 8.37 11.76 9.87
C TYR A 118 9.55 10.79 9.89
N VAL A 119 10.55 10.99 9.03
CA VAL A 119 11.76 10.15 9.01
C VAL A 119 12.48 10.20 10.34
N THR A 120 12.59 11.38 10.94
CA THR A 120 13.21 11.55 12.26
C THR A 120 12.45 10.78 13.33
N MET A 121 11.13 10.91 13.37
CA MET A 121 10.27 10.19 14.32
C MET A 121 10.38 8.67 14.16
N PHE A 122 10.29 8.17 12.93
CA PHE A 122 10.37 6.73 12.66
C PHE A 122 11.73 6.14 13.02
N ASN A 123 12.83 6.85 12.72
CA ASN A 123 14.17 6.44 13.16
C ASN A 123 14.31 6.40 14.69
N GLN A 124 13.68 7.33 15.41
CA GLN A 124 13.67 7.31 16.87
C GLN A 124 12.89 6.12 17.42
N LEU A 125 11.72 5.81 16.84
CA LEU A 125 10.91 4.64 17.22
C LEU A 125 11.67 3.34 16.96
N ALA A 126 12.28 3.19 15.80
CA ALA A 126 13.09 2.04 15.44
C ALA A 126 14.30 1.87 16.36
N GLY A 127 15.02 2.97 16.64
CA GLY A 127 16.17 2.97 17.56
C GLY A 127 15.83 2.66 19.02
N ALA A 128 14.57 2.87 19.43
CA ALA A 128 14.07 2.51 20.75
C ALA A 128 13.55 1.05 20.83
N SER A 129 13.36 0.41 19.68
CA SER A 129 12.87 -0.96 19.57
C SER A 129 14.05 -1.96 19.65
N SER A 130 13.81 -3.13 20.24
CA SER A 130 14.83 -4.19 20.34
C SER A 130 15.04 -4.96 19.03
N ASP A 131 14.13 -4.84 18.07
CA ASP A 131 14.11 -5.59 16.81
C ASP A 131 14.07 -4.66 15.57
N ASP A 132 14.52 -3.40 15.73
CA ASP A 132 14.58 -2.39 14.68
C ASP A 132 13.23 -2.25 13.94
N THR A 133 12.17 -2.05 14.72
CA THR A 133 10.82 -1.88 14.20
C THR A 133 10.19 -0.58 14.67
N MET A 134 9.17 -0.13 13.98
CA MET A 134 8.42 1.08 14.32
C MET A 134 6.92 0.83 14.25
N LEU A 135 6.19 1.33 15.25
CA LEU A 135 4.73 1.35 15.28
C LEU A 135 4.27 2.79 15.39
N ILE A 136 3.31 3.17 14.56
CA ILE A 136 2.73 4.51 14.56
C ILE A 136 2.10 4.84 15.93
N PRO A 137 2.42 5.99 16.56
CA PRO A 137 1.77 6.41 17.80
C PRO A 137 0.28 6.63 17.60
N TRP A 138 -0.52 6.32 18.67
CA TRP A 138 -1.97 6.45 18.63
C TRP A 138 -2.45 7.84 18.18
N GLU A 139 -1.85 8.89 18.72
CA GLU A 139 -2.26 10.27 18.44
C GLU A 139 -2.11 10.59 16.93
N ILE A 140 -1.01 10.17 16.33
CA ILE A 140 -0.74 10.39 14.89
C ILE A 140 -1.68 9.51 14.06
N TRP A 141 -1.85 8.24 14.43
CA TRP A 141 -2.80 7.34 13.78
C TRP A 141 -4.21 7.94 13.77
N ARG A 142 -4.69 8.36 14.93
CA ARG A 142 -6.05 8.88 15.11
C ARG A 142 -6.28 10.18 14.33
N GLU A 143 -5.34 11.10 14.37
CA GLU A 143 -5.51 12.44 13.82
C GLU A 143 -5.22 12.53 12.31
N ASN A 144 -4.34 11.68 11.78
CA ASN A 144 -3.83 11.84 10.43
C ASN A 144 -4.23 10.69 9.50
N PHE A 145 -4.48 9.49 10.03
CA PHE A 145 -4.73 8.32 9.19
C PHE A 145 -6.22 7.95 9.14
N ILE A 146 -6.93 8.02 10.26
CA ILE A 146 -8.30 7.51 10.40
C ILE A 146 -9.22 8.51 11.11
N GLN A 147 -9.05 9.79 10.87
CA GLN A 147 -9.78 10.87 11.55
C GLN A 147 -11.28 10.88 11.28
N ASP A 148 -11.75 10.23 10.22
CA ASP A 148 -13.15 10.12 9.83
C ASP A 148 -13.89 8.94 10.50
N ALA A 149 -13.19 8.03 11.17
CA ALA A 149 -13.80 6.91 11.88
C ALA A 149 -14.29 7.31 13.29
N PRO A 150 -15.30 6.61 13.87
CA PRO A 150 -15.56 6.64 15.29
C PRO A 150 -14.32 6.23 16.11
N GLU A 151 -14.09 6.86 17.26
CA GLU A 151 -12.89 6.59 18.09
C GLU A 151 -12.77 5.11 18.48
N SER A 152 -13.89 4.46 18.80
CA SER A 152 -13.89 3.04 19.15
C SER A 152 -13.39 2.15 18.00
N LEU A 153 -13.78 2.45 16.75
CA LEU A 153 -13.29 1.75 15.59
C LEU A 153 -11.79 2.03 15.37
N ALA A 154 -11.39 3.31 15.39
CA ALA A 154 -9.98 3.68 15.23
C ALA A 154 -9.09 3.01 16.28
N ARG A 155 -9.54 2.92 17.54
CA ARG A 155 -8.80 2.26 18.63
C ARG A 155 -8.66 0.76 18.37
N SER A 156 -9.77 0.09 18.05
CA SER A 156 -9.75 -1.35 17.80
C SER A 156 -8.88 -1.75 16.61
N LEU A 157 -8.79 -0.89 15.59
CA LEU A 157 -7.90 -1.09 14.44
C LEU A 157 -6.45 -0.84 14.81
N TRP A 158 -6.15 0.23 15.56
CA TRP A 158 -4.79 0.52 16.01
C TRP A 158 -4.20 -0.61 16.87
N GLU A 159 -5.02 -1.25 17.72
CA GLU A 159 -4.61 -2.41 18.52
C GLU A 159 -4.30 -3.68 17.69
N GLN A 160 -4.74 -3.72 16.43
CA GLN A 160 -4.44 -4.80 15.49
C GLN A 160 -3.19 -4.53 14.63
N LEU A 161 -2.69 -3.28 14.64
CA LEU A 161 -1.48 -2.96 13.89
C LEU A 161 -0.28 -3.74 14.42
N SER A 162 0.63 -4.07 13.55
CA SER A 162 1.89 -4.71 13.90
C SER A 162 3.07 -3.76 13.64
N PRO A 163 4.12 -3.78 14.46
CA PRO A 163 5.32 -3.02 14.17
C PRO A 163 5.87 -3.36 12.77
N GLU A 164 6.30 -2.35 12.04
CA GLU A 164 6.90 -2.48 10.72
C GLU A 164 8.41 -2.61 10.81
N PRO A 165 9.05 -3.56 10.09
CA PRO A 165 10.50 -3.61 9.99
C PRO A 165 11.05 -2.30 9.40
N ASN A 166 12.02 -1.68 10.07
CA ASN A 166 12.59 -0.42 9.61
C ASN A 166 13.33 -0.58 8.28
N GLN A 167 14.01 -1.71 8.07
CA GLN A 167 14.83 -1.97 6.90
C GLN A 167 14.06 -1.86 5.58
N VAL A 168 12.78 -2.24 5.53
CA VAL A 168 11.97 -2.16 4.30
C VAL A 168 11.82 -0.72 3.79
N ASN A 169 11.98 0.27 4.66
CA ASN A 169 11.89 1.69 4.34
C ASN A 169 13.24 2.33 3.97
N LEU A 170 14.35 1.65 4.28
CA LEU A 170 15.72 2.12 4.05
C LEU A 170 16.35 1.55 2.76
N ASP A 171 15.81 0.44 2.25
CA ASP A 171 16.32 -0.21 1.06
C ASP A 171 16.15 0.67 -0.18
N LYS A 172 17.25 0.93 -0.89
CA LYS A 172 17.23 1.68 -2.15
C LYS A 172 16.66 0.82 -3.28
N LEU A 173 15.70 1.37 -4.01
CA LEU A 173 14.97 0.67 -5.07
C LEU A 173 15.52 1.04 -6.44
N CYS A 174 15.88 0.04 -7.25
CA CYS A 174 16.15 0.24 -8.67
C CYS A 174 14.82 0.08 -9.42
N LEU A 175 14.29 1.17 -9.97
CA LEU A 175 12.95 1.26 -10.58
C LEU A 175 12.99 1.69 -12.06
N LYS A 176 14.18 1.65 -12.68
CA LYS A 176 14.34 2.05 -14.09
C LYS A 176 13.40 1.31 -15.02
N ARG A 177 13.21 0.02 -14.78
CA ARG A 177 12.34 -0.81 -15.61
C ARG A 177 10.86 -0.45 -15.39
N PHE A 178 10.42 -0.20 -14.15
CA PHE A 178 9.04 0.16 -13.84
C PHE A 178 8.57 1.37 -14.66
N TYR A 179 9.38 2.42 -14.68
CA TYR A 179 9.04 3.65 -15.39
C TYR A 179 9.03 3.49 -16.94
N SER A 180 9.59 2.41 -17.46
CA SER A 180 9.56 2.06 -18.90
C SER A 180 8.47 1.05 -19.28
N LEU A 181 7.77 0.45 -18.28
CA LEU A 181 6.71 -0.52 -18.54
C LEU A 181 5.47 0.15 -19.15
N ALA A 182 4.95 -0.48 -20.19
CA ALA A 182 3.70 -0.08 -20.83
C ALA A 182 2.43 -0.53 -20.07
N ILE A 183 2.58 -1.07 -18.86
CA ILE A 183 1.45 -1.47 -17.99
C ILE A 183 0.62 -0.23 -17.66
N PRO A 184 -0.71 -0.24 -17.93
CA PRO A 184 -1.60 0.84 -17.56
C PRO A 184 -1.59 1.10 -16.06
N LYS A 185 -1.68 2.37 -15.68
CA LYS A 185 -1.59 2.83 -14.29
C LYS A 185 -2.81 3.66 -13.93
N SER A 186 -3.33 3.47 -12.73
CA SER A 186 -4.37 4.32 -12.14
C SER A 186 -3.94 4.77 -10.75
N PHE A 187 -4.39 5.94 -10.35
CA PHE A 187 -4.19 6.50 -9.01
C PHE A 187 -5.54 6.88 -8.43
N ILE A 188 -5.86 6.38 -7.24
CA ILE A 188 -7.04 6.78 -6.48
C ILE A 188 -6.55 7.68 -5.35
N HIS A 189 -6.99 8.93 -5.38
CA HIS A 189 -6.66 9.95 -4.38
C HIS A 189 -7.80 10.08 -3.36
N PHE A 190 -7.46 10.09 -2.08
CA PHE A 190 -8.39 10.28 -0.97
C PHE A 190 -8.40 11.75 -0.57
N CYS A 191 -9.49 12.45 -0.84
CA CYS A 191 -9.57 13.91 -0.74
C CYS A 191 -9.35 14.48 0.68
N HIS A 192 -9.49 13.64 1.71
CA HIS A 192 -9.32 14.04 3.11
C HIS A 192 -8.16 13.31 3.80
N ASP A 193 -7.26 12.70 3.01
CA ASP A 193 -6.04 12.08 3.53
C ASP A 193 -5.14 13.13 4.19
N ARG A 194 -4.67 12.80 5.41
CA ARG A 194 -3.77 13.63 6.22
C ARG A 194 -2.50 12.90 6.63
N ALA A 195 -2.31 11.66 6.15
CA ALA A 195 -1.13 10.86 6.49
C ALA A 195 0.16 11.52 6.04
N LEU A 196 0.13 12.27 4.94
CA LEU A 196 1.21 13.14 4.50
C LEU A 196 0.68 14.56 4.26
N PRO A 197 1.56 15.59 4.22
CA PRO A 197 1.15 16.96 3.90
C PRO A 197 0.39 17.04 2.57
N PRO A 198 -0.56 18.00 2.43
CA PRO A 198 -1.32 18.17 1.19
C PRO A 198 -0.42 18.26 -0.04
N GLY A 199 -0.81 17.56 -1.11
CA GLY A 199 -0.08 17.53 -2.36
C GLY A 199 1.04 16.49 -2.44
N TYR A 200 1.38 15.78 -1.37
CA TYR A 200 2.43 14.76 -1.39
C TYR A 200 2.04 13.53 -2.22
N PHE A 201 0.91 12.91 -1.93
CA PHE A 201 0.43 11.77 -2.72
C PHE A 201 0.00 12.21 -4.11
N HIS A 202 -0.86 13.22 -4.19
CA HIS A 202 -1.28 13.85 -5.44
C HIS A 202 -1.21 15.38 -5.31
N PRO A 203 -0.53 16.11 -6.25
CA PRO A 203 0.07 15.59 -7.49
C PRO A 203 1.55 15.15 -7.38
N ARG A 204 2.27 15.38 -6.26
CA ARG A 204 3.74 15.19 -6.21
C ARG A 204 4.16 13.76 -6.61
N MET A 205 3.66 12.73 -5.92
CA MET A 205 4.06 11.35 -6.20
C MET A 205 3.35 10.78 -7.42
N SER A 206 2.05 11.02 -7.57
CA SER A 206 1.27 10.47 -8.69
C SER A 206 1.77 10.94 -10.06
N SER A 207 2.29 12.18 -10.19
CA SER A 207 2.83 12.69 -11.44
C SER A 207 4.03 11.89 -11.97
N ARG A 208 4.74 11.15 -11.10
CA ARG A 208 5.85 10.27 -11.47
C ARG A 208 5.41 9.07 -12.30
N LEU A 209 4.15 8.70 -12.24
CA LEU A 209 3.59 7.57 -13.00
C LEU A 209 3.57 7.81 -14.52
N GLY A 210 3.78 9.04 -14.97
CA GLY A 210 3.63 9.43 -16.37
C GLY A 210 2.16 9.51 -16.76
N ALA A 211 1.75 8.76 -17.78
CA ALA A 211 0.33 8.65 -18.12
C ALA A 211 -0.38 7.71 -17.15
N PHE A 212 -1.41 8.20 -16.47
CA PHE A 212 -2.24 7.43 -15.55
C PHE A 212 -3.68 7.98 -15.52
N THR A 213 -4.62 7.14 -15.09
CA THR A 213 -5.99 7.57 -14.79
C THR A 213 -6.07 8.02 -13.33
N LEU A 214 -6.52 9.26 -13.11
CA LEU A 214 -6.83 9.77 -11.77
C LEU A 214 -8.29 9.52 -11.43
N ILE A 215 -8.53 8.99 -10.24
CA ILE A 215 -9.85 8.83 -9.63
C ILE A 215 -9.78 9.46 -8.25
N GLU A 216 -10.80 10.21 -7.86
CA GLU A 216 -10.89 10.80 -6.54
C GLU A 216 -12.03 10.15 -5.76
N MET A 217 -11.85 10.05 -4.45
CA MET A 217 -12.92 9.66 -3.53
C MET A 217 -12.76 10.39 -2.18
N ASP A 218 -13.88 10.56 -1.50
CA ASP A 218 -13.87 11.09 -0.15
C ASP A 218 -13.38 10.04 0.85
N GLY A 219 -12.64 10.51 1.84
CA GLY A 219 -12.20 9.68 2.97
C GLY A 219 -10.80 10.02 3.46
N SER A 220 -10.45 9.45 4.59
CA SER A 220 -9.13 9.51 5.20
C SER A 220 -8.18 8.51 4.55
N HIS A 221 -6.94 8.40 5.08
CA HIS A 221 -5.95 7.43 4.57
C HIS A 221 -6.45 5.97 4.63
N GLU A 222 -7.26 5.65 5.63
CA GLU A 222 -7.71 4.27 5.93
C GLU A 222 -9.15 4.00 5.45
N VAL A 223 -9.49 4.47 4.25
CA VAL A 223 -10.84 4.29 3.65
C VAL A 223 -11.28 2.83 3.52
N MET A 224 -10.36 1.86 3.51
CA MET A 224 -10.69 0.45 3.47
C MET A 224 -11.49 -0.02 4.70
N PHE A 225 -11.41 0.72 5.80
CA PHE A 225 -12.17 0.46 7.02
C PHE A 225 -13.45 1.30 7.15
N THR A 226 -13.43 2.52 6.61
CA THR A 226 -14.54 3.48 6.78
C THR A 226 -15.51 3.48 5.61
N ARG A 227 -15.01 3.14 4.39
CA ARG A 227 -15.78 3.16 3.13
C ARG A 227 -15.45 1.97 2.21
N PRO A 228 -15.47 0.70 2.70
CA PRO A 228 -14.96 -0.46 1.94
C PRO A 228 -15.73 -0.73 0.65
N GLU A 229 -17.05 -0.53 0.64
CA GLU A 229 -17.88 -0.73 -0.55
C GLU A 229 -17.56 0.33 -1.63
N GLU A 230 -17.48 1.60 -1.24
CA GLU A 230 -17.13 2.68 -2.16
C GLU A 230 -15.72 2.46 -2.74
N LEU A 231 -14.75 2.10 -1.89
CA LEU A 231 -13.39 1.80 -2.33
C LEU A 231 -13.36 0.61 -3.30
N ALA A 232 -14.12 -0.45 -3.05
CA ALA A 232 -14.20 -1.59 -3.96
C ALA A 232 -14.74 -1.16 -5.34
N ASN A 233 -15.79 -0.32 -5.38
CA ASN A 233 -16.32 0.25 -6.63
C ASN A 233 -15.26 1.11 -7.36
N LYS A 234 -14.52 1.96 -6.63
CA LYS A 234 -13.45 2.79 -7.20
C LYS A 234 -12.28 1.95 -7.73
N ILE A 235 -11.92 0.86 -7.06
CA ILE A 235 -10.90 -0.09 -7.55
C ILE A 235 -11.36 -0.74 -8.86
N VAL A 236 -12.63 -1.14 -8.97
CA VAL A 236 -13.18 -1.68 -10.22
C VAL A 236 -13.19 -0.63 -11.33
N GLU A 237 -13.62 0.61 -11.04
CA GLU A 237 -13.55 1.74 -11.97
C GLU A 237 -12.12 1.94 -12.46
N ALA A 238 -11.14 2.01 -11.55
CA ALA A 238 -9.72 2.16 -11.86
C ALA A 238 -9.15 1.04 -12.72
N SER A 239 -9.76 -0.14 -12.69
CA SER A 239 -9.28 -1.32 -13.41
C SER A 239 -9.67 -1.36 -14.89
N VAL A 240 -10.55 -0.48 -15.37
CA VAL A 240 -11.09 -0.51 -16.74
C VAL A 240 -10.84 0.76 -17.54
N CYS A 241 -10.34 1.83 -16.89
CA CYS A 241 -10.07 3.13 -17.51
C CYS A 241 -8.78 3.18 -18.31
#